data_599c7b13c19292bb86f0ff0f8a9b2c18
#
_entry.id   599c7b13c19292bb86f0ff0f8a9b2c18
#
_cell.length_a   1.000
_cell.length_b   1.000
_cell.length_c   1.000
_cell.angle_alpha   90.00
_cell.angle_beta   90.00
_cell.angle_gamma   90.00
#
_symmetry.space_group_name_H-M   'P 1'
#
loop_
_entity.id
_entity.type
_entity.pdbx_description
1 polymer ?
#
loop_
_entity_poly.entity_id
_entity_poly.type
_entity_poly.pdbx_seq_one_letter_code
_entity_poly.pdbx_strand_id
1 'polypeptide(L)'
;MEEINYGHKPVLLHECLDALAIRPDGVYLDGTLGRAGHSLEIVRRLTAGGRLIALDRDETAIEAAQRRLADYMDRVTLVHSNFSALDDVLREIGVRGVDGMLFDLGVSSPQLDDAARGFSYKQDAPLDMRMDESASYTARELVNTVSYEELKRILYEYGEERYASAIAKKICAYRTDCLLYTSDAA
;
A
#
# COMPACT_ATOMS: atom_id res chain seq x y z
N MET A 1 12.52 -16.52 -22.32
CA MET A 1 12.17 -15.40 -21.43
C MET A 1 12.31 -15.94 -20.03
N GLU A 2 13.29 -15.44 -19.27
CA GLU A 2 13.40 -15.80 -17.85
C GLU A 2 12.14 -15.32 -17.15
N GLU A 3 11.41 -16.22 -16.52
CA GLU A 3 10.35 -15.85 -15.57
C GLU A 3 11.01 -15.05 -14.45
N ILE A 4 10.77 -13.75 -14.43
CA ILE A 4 11.15 -12.92 -13.29
C ILE A 4 10.34 -13.45 -12.11
N ASN A 5 10.99 -14.26 -11.28
CA ASN A 5 10.40 -14.82 -10.08
C ASN A 5 10.12 -13.68 -9.09
N TYR A 6 8.92 -13.13 -9.10
CA TYR A 6 8.50 -12.06 -8.19
C TYR A 6 8.33 -12.54 -6.73
N GLY A 7 8.82 -13.75 -6.40
CA GLY A 7 9.08 -14.26 -5.04
C GLY A 7 7.91 -14.36 -4.07
N HIS A 8 6.79 -13.70 -4.35
CA HIS A 8 5.64 -13.65 -3.45
C HIS A 8 4.36 -14.10 -4.15
N LYS A 9 3.74 -15.12 -3.58
CA LYS A 9 2.38 -15.51 -3.96
C LYS A 9 1.41 -14.57 -3.24
N PRO A 10 0.43 -13.96 -3.96
CA PRO A 10 -0.59 -13.12 -3.32
C PRO A 10 -1.36 -13.87 -2.24
N VAL A 11 -1.71 -13.18 -1.16
CA VAL A 11 -2.48 -13.76 -0.06
C VAL A 11 -3.89 -14.09 -0.55
N LEU A 12 -4.39 -15.29 -0.20
CA LEU A 12 -5.75 -15.74 -0.52
C LEU A 12 -6.13 -15.56 -2.00
N LEU A 13 -5.17 -15.74 -2.92
CA LEU A 13 -5.34 -15.44 -4.34
C LEU A 13 -6.58 -16.11 -4.93
N HIS A 14 -6.77 -17.40 -4.69
CA HIS A 14 -7.87 -18.16 -5.27
C HIS A 14 -9.21 -17.71 -4.67
N GLU A 15 -9.26 -17.53 -3.38
CA GLU A 15 -10.44 -17.08 -2.64
C GLU A 15 -10.88 -15.68 -3.08
N CYS A 16 -9.92 -14.77 -3.31
CA CYS A 16 -10.21 -13.43 -3.82
C CYS A 16 -10.78 -13.49 -5.25
N LEU A 17 -10.21 -14.31 -6.13
CA LEU A 17 -10.68 -14.44 -7.51
C LEU A 17 -12.07 -15.11 -7.58
N ASP A 18 -12.32 -16.10 -6.72
CA ASP A 18 -13.63 -16.76 -6.62
C ASP A 18 -14.70 -15.78 -6.10
N ALA A 19 -14.36 -15.00 -5.08
CA ALA A 19 -15.27 -13.98 -4.52
C ALA A 19 -15.57 -12.84 -5.52
N LEU A 20 -14.58 -12.44 -6.33
CA LEU A 20 -14.78 -11.45 -7.38
C LEU A 20 -15.68 -11.95 -8.51
N ALA A 21 -15.85 -13.27 -8.69
CA ALA A 21 -16.68 -13.88 -9.72
C ALA A 21 -16.47 -13.24 -11.10
N ILE A 22 -15.22 -13.18 -11.55
CA ILE A 22 -14.77 -12.35 -12.68
C ILE A 22 -15.50 -12.74 -13.96
N ARG A 23 -16.22 -11.77 -14.54
CA ARG A 23 -16.80 -11.85 -15.88
C ARG A 23 -15.79 -11.35 -16.90
N PRO A 24 -15.65 -12.01 -18.07
CA PRO A 24 -14.63 -11.66 -19.05
C PRO A 24 -14.74 -10.23 -19.61
N ASP A 25 -15.94 -9.64 -19.62
CA ASP A 25 -16.26 -8.30 -20.11
C ASP A 25 -16.48 -7.28 -19.00
N GLY A 26 -16.28 -7.67 -17.72
CA GLY A 26 -16.52 -6.84 -16.55
C GLY A 26 -15.43 -5.79 -16.30
N VAL A 27 -15.74 -4.84 -15.44
CA VAL A 27 -14.83 -3.78 -14.96
C VAL A 27 -14.48 -4.05 -13.51
N TYR A 28 -13.20 -4.21 -13.23
CA TYR A 28 -12.69 -4.52 -11.89
C TYR A 28 -11.72 -3.48 -11.41
N LEU A 29 -11.62 -3.37 -10.08
CA LEU A 29 -10.72 -2.44 -9.42
C LEU A 29 -9.84 -3.18 -8.41
N ASP A 30 -8.54 -2.92 -8.47
CA ASP A 30 -7.57 -3.29 -7.45
C ASP A 30 -7.07 -2.00 -6.78
N GLY A 31 -7.49 -1.74 -5.54
CA GLY A 31 -7.14 -0.52 -4.80
C GLY A 31 -5.79 -0.58 -4.10
N THR A 32 -5.10 -1.72 -4.20
CA THR A 32 -3.83 -2.02 -3.52
C THR A 32 -2.94 -2.87 -4.45
N LEU A 33 -2.59 -2.29 -5.59
CA LEU A 33 -1.92 -2.97 -6.71
C LEU A 33 -0.66 -3.74 -6.31
N GLY A 34 0.18 -3.14 -5.46
CA GLY A 34 1.45 -3.70 -5.07
C GLY A 34 2.28 -4.10 -6.30
N ARG A 35 2.82 -5.32 -6.29
CA ARG A 35 3.52 -5.87 -7.46
C ARG A 35 2.61 -6.58 -8.46
N ALA A 36 1.34 -6.21 -8.51
CA ALA A 36 0.33 -6.71 -9.44
C ALA A 36 0.09 -8.24 -9.38
N GLY A 37 0.19 -8.83 -8.19
CA GLY A 37 -0.02 -10.27 -8.06
C GLY A 37 -1.47 -10.68 -8.33
N HIS A 38 -2.42 -10.06 -7.63
CA HIS A 38 -3.86 -10.24 -7.86
C HIS A 38 -4.28 -9.67 -9.22
N SER A 39 -3.83 -8.46 -9.54
CA SER A 39 -4.12 -7.76 -10.80
C SER A 39 -3.79 -8.59 -12.04
N LEU A 40 -2.65 -9.30 -12.05
CA LEU A 40 -2.27 -10.18 -13.16
C LEU A 40 -3.28 -11.32 -13.34
N GLU A 41 -3.72 -11.92 -12.26
CA GLU A 41 -4.69 -13.02 -12.32
C GLU A 41 -6.10 -12.56 -12.65
N ILE A 42 -6.47 -11.32 -12.28
CA ILE A 42 -7.71 -10.68 -12.71
C ILE A 42 -7.67 -10.44 -14.21
N VAL A 43 -6.64 -9.75 -14.72
CA VAL A 43 -6.57 -9.34 -16.13
C VAL A 43 -6.47 -10.52 -17.10
N ARG A 44 -5.85 -11.65 -16.67
CA ARG A 44 -5.82 -12.89 -17.44
C ARG A 44 -7.20 -13.50 -17.72
N ARG A 45 -8.19 -13.18 -16.88
CA ARG A 45 -9.60 -13.63 -17.02
C ARG A 45 -10.45 -12.67 -17.83
N LEU A 46 -9.94 -11.47 -18.11
CA LEU A 46 -10.62 -10.47 -18.93
C LEU A 46 -10.37 -10.68 -20.41
N THR A 47 -11.37 -10.35 -21.23
CA THR A 47 -11.29 -10.31 -22.70
C THR A 47 -11.38 -8.87 -23.20
N ALA A 48 -11.53 -8.67 -24.52
CA ALA A 48 -11.52 -7.36 -25.17
C ALA A 48 -12.59 -6.35 -24.68
N GLY A 49 -13.61 -6.78 -23.93
CA GLY A 49 -14.60 -5.88 -23.34
C GLY A 49 -14.32 -5.55 -21.87
N GLY A 50 -13.45 -6.33 -21.21
CA GLY A 50 -13.15 -6.20 -19.80
C GLY A 50 -12.06 -5.16 -19.52
N ARG A 51 -12.09 -4.59 -18.32
CA ARG A 51 -11.14 -3.56 -17.89
C ARG A 51 -10.72 -3.75 -16.44
N LEU A 52 -9.44 -3.55 -16.16
CA LEU A 52 -8.88 -3.47 -14.82
C LEU A 52 -8.40 -2.05 -14.56
N ILE A 53 -8.85 -1.46 -13.47
CA ILE A 53 -8.32 -0.21 -12.90
C ILE A 53 -7.53 -0.61 -11.65
N ALA A 54 -6.28 -0.20 -11.56
CA ALA A 54 -5.44 -0.57 -10.43
C ALA A 54 -4.71 0.64 -9.86
N LEU A 55 -4.84 0.84 -8.55
CA LEU A 55 -4.29 1.97 -7.83
C LEU A 55 -3.20 1.51 -6.87
N ASP A 56 -2.18 2.33 -6.73
CA ASP A 56 -1.27 2.27 -5.60
C ASP A 56 -0.78 3.69 -5.26
N ARG A 57 -0.48 3.91 -4.00
CA ARG A 57 0.15 5.14 -3.51
C ARG A 57 1.68 5.09 -3.55
N ASP A 58 2.26 3.91 -3.80
CA ASP A 58 3.70 3.69 -3.95
C ASP A 58 4.07 3.68 -5.44
N GLU A 59 4.81 4.69 -5.88
CA GLU A 59 5.23 4.82 -7.28
C GLU A 59 6.06 3.62 -7.74
N THR A 60 6.88 3.06 -6.85
CA THR A 60 7.69 1.86 -7.17
C THR A 60 6.81 0.63 -7.44
N ALA A 61 5.64 0.54 -6.82
CA ALA A 61 4.65 -0.48 -7.10
C ALA A 61 4.04 -0.29 -8.50
N ILE A 62 3.67 0.94 -8.85
CA ILE A 62 3.16 1.28 -10.20
C ILE A 62 4.15 0.88 -11.28
N GLU A 63 5.44 1.25 -11.14
CA GLU A 63 6.49 0.88 -12.09
C GLU A 63 6.67 -0.64 -12.21
N ALA A 64 6.67 -1.35 -11.09
CA ALA A 64 6.81 -2.81 -11.07
C ALA A 64 5.61 -3.47 -11.77
N ALA A 65 4.40 -2.99 -11.50
CA ALA A 65 3.16 -3.46 -12.10
C ALA A 65 3.12 -3.18 -13.61
N GLN A 66 3.57 -2.03 -14.06
CA GLN A 66 3.65 -1.68 -15.47
C GLN A 66 4.49 -2.69 -16.26
N ARG A 67 5.65 -3.08 -15.71
CA ARG A 67 6.50 -4.13 -16.31
C ARG A 67 5.81 -5.50 -16.29
N ARG A 68 5.16 -5.86 -15.19
CA ARG A 68 4.50 -7.17 -15.02
C ARG A 68 3.25 -7.35 -15.86
N LEU A 69 2.52 -6.26 -16.10
CA LEU A 69 1.27 -6.25 -16.85
C LEU A 69 1.45 -5.78 -18.32
N ALA A 70 2.69 -5.68 -18.82
CA ALA A 70 3.00 -5.11 -20.12
C ALA A 70 2.17 -5.69 -21.27
N ASP A 71 1.92 -7.00 -21.27
CA ASP A 71 1.13 -7.71 -22.29
C ASP A 71 -0.38 -7.44 -22.22
N TYR A 72 -0.84 -6.74 -21.18
CA TYR A 72 -2.27 -6.50 -20.89
C TYR A 72 -2.63 -5.02 -20.81
N MET A 73 -1.71 -4.11 -21.16
CA MET A 73 -1.93 -2.67 -21.01
C MET A 73 -3.05 -2.11 -21.90
N ASP A 74 -3.53 -2.88 -22.87
CA ASP A 74 -4.71 -2.57 -23.68
C ASP A 74 -6.02 -2.52 -22.85
N ARG A 75 -6.05 -3.21 -21.71
CA ARG A 75 -7.21 -3.33 -20.82
C ARG A 75 -6.93 -2.98 -19.37
N VAL A 76 -5.72 -2.46 -19.06
CA VAL A 76 -5.31 -2.04 -17.70
C VAL A 76 -5.12 -0.54 -17.66
N THR A 77 -5.65 0.10 -16.61
CA THR A 77 -5.35 1.49 -16.27
C THR A 77 -4.67 1.50 -14.90
N LEU A 78 -3.40 1.91 -14.86
CA LEU A 78 -2.64 2.09 -13.62
C LEU A 78 -2.73 3.54 -13.18
N VAL A 79 -2.99 3.77 -11.90
CA VAL A 79 -3.13 5.12 -11.33
C VAL A 79 -2.31 5.22 -10.05
N HIS A 80 -1.35 6.16 -10.02
CA HIS A 80 -0.64 6.50 -8.80
C HIS A 80 -1.56 7.37 -7.93
N SER A 81 -2.24 6.76 -6.99
CA SER A 81 -3.20 7.43 -6.11
C SER A 81 -3.48 6.62 -4.85
N ASN A 82 -3.94 7.30 -3.80
CA ASN A 82 -4.52 6.64 -2.64
C ASN A 82 -5.97 6.22 -2.97
N PHE A 83 -6.37 5.02 -2.56
CA PHE A 83 -7.75 4.55 -2.73
C PHE A 83 -8.80 5.43 -2.02
N SER A 84 -8.39 6.30 -1.09
CA SER A 84 -9.29 7.31 -0.51
C SER A 84 -9.81 8.33 -1.55
N ALA A 85 -9.11 8.49 -2.68
CA ALA A 85 -9.50 9.34 -3.80
C ALA A 85 -10.20 8.55 -4.93
N LEU A 86 -10.67 7.34 -4.65
CA LEU A 86 -11.21 6.42 -5.65
C LEU A 86 -12.32 7.02 -6.49
N ASP A 87 -13.27 7.72 -5.86
CA ASP A 87 -14.40 8.34 -6.56
C ASP A 87 -13.95 9.38 -7.59
N ASP A 88 -12.95 10.18 -7.24
CA ASP A 88 -12.38 11.18 -8.13
C ASP A 88 -11.63 10.52 -9.28
N VAL A 89 -10.81 9.51 -8.99
CA VAL A 89 -10.08 8.72 -10.00
C VAL A 89 -11.06 8.09 -11.01
N LEU A 90 -12.10 7.41 -10.53
CA LEU A 90 -13.10 6.77 -11.41
C LEU A 90 -13.83 7.81 -12.28
N ARG A 91 -14.15 8.98 -11.71
CA ARG A 91 -14.79 10.08 -12.44
C ARG A 91 -13.89 10.62 -13.55
N GLU A 92 -12.59 10.84 -13.26
CA GLU A 92 -11.61 11.36 -14.22
C GLU A 92 -11.41 10.42 -15.41
N ILE A 93 -11.35 9.10 -15.14
CA ILE A 93 -11.19 8.11 -16.23
C ILE A 93 -12.52 7.69 -16.89
N GLY A 94 -13.63 8.35 -16.51
CA GLY A 94 -14.95 8.14 -17.11
C GLY A 94 -15.62 6.81 -16.77
N VAL A 95 -15.25 6.19 -15.65
CA VAL A 95 -15.84 4.93 -15.17
C VAL A 95 -16.94 5.24 -14.16
N ARG A 96 -18.17 4.80 -14.45
CA ARG A 96 -19.36 5.07 -13.61
C ARG A 96 -19.59 4.02 -12.52
N GLY A 97 -18.98 2.86 -12.65
CA GLY A 97 -19.12 1.75 -11.72
C GLY A 97 -18.24 0.58 -12.09
N VAL A 98 -17.98 -0.27 -11.12
CA VAL A 98 -17.17 -1.49 -11.26
C VAL A 98 -17.99 -2.70 -10.84
N ASP A 99 -17.67 -3.87 -11.42
CA ASP A 99 -18.33 -5.14 -11.11
C ASP A 99 -17.77 -5.79 -9.85
N GLY A 100 -16.55 -5.44 -9.48
CA GLY A 100 -15.90 -5.91 -8.24
C GLY A 100 -14.69 -5.08 -7.88
N MET A 101 -14.38 -5.06 -6.58
CA MET A 101 -13.23 -4.35 -6.02
C MET A 101 -12.43 -5.29 -5.13
N LEU A 102 -11.12 -5.12 -5.13
CA LEU A 102 -10.19 -5.82 -4.25
C LEU A 102 -9.34 -4.80 -3.49
N PHE A 103 -9.18 -5.04 -2.18
CA PHE A 103 -8.28 -4.30 -1.31
C PHE A 103 -7.50 -5.29 -0.44
N ASP A 104 -6.20 -5.38 -0.64
CA ASP A 104 -5.25 -6.14 0.18
C ASP A 104 -4.51 -5.15 1.08
N LEU A 105 -5.14 -4.84 2.24
CA LEU A 105 -4.69 -3.77 3.13
C LEU A 105 -3.47 -4.19 3.93
N GLY A 106 -2.49 -3.32 4.00
CA GLY A 106 -1.27 -3.53 4.77
C GLY A 106 -0.03 -3.02 4.05
N VAL A 107 1.14 -3.47 4.51
CA VAL A 107 2.43 -3.19 3.90
C VAL A 107 2.83 -4.32 2.96
N SER A 108 3.48 -3.98 1.86
CA SER A 108 4.00 -4.97 0.92
C SER A 108 5.33 -5.55 1.40
N SER A 109 5.64 -6.78 0.97
CA SER A 109 6.93 -7.41 1.30
C SER A 109 8.14 -6.56 0.88
N PRO A 110 8.18 -5.94 -0.30
CA PRO A 110 9.28 -5.04 -0.65
C PRO A 110 9.45 -3.86 0.30
N GLN A 111 8.36 -3.30 0.84
CA GLN A 111 8.43 -2.23 1.84
C GLN A 111 9.03 -2.73 3.17
N LEU A 112 8.79 -3.99 3.54
CA LEU A 112 9.38 -4.61 4.73
C LEU A 112 10.84 -5.04 4.52
N ASP A 113 11.19 -5.47 3.30
CA ASP A 113 12.52 -6.00 2.98
C ASP A 113 13.53 -4.89 2.72
N ASP A 114 13.10 -3.73 2.24
CA ASP A 114 13.95 -2.55 2.06
C ASP A 114 14.07 -1.77 3.37
N ALA A 115 15.21 -1.90 4.03
CA ALA A 115 15.48 -1.21 5.28
C ALA A 115 15.33 0.32 5.17
N ALA A 116 15.68 0.92 4.01
CA ALA A 116 15.59 2.37 3.80
C ALA A 116 14.15 2.91 3.89
N ARG A 117 13.15 2.06 3.65
CA ARG A 117 11.72 2.40 3.78
C ARG A 117 11.26 2.53 5.23
N GLY A 118 12.01 2.03 6.21
CA GLY A 118 11.74 2.19 7.64
C GLY A 118 10.54 1.41 8.20
N PHE A 119 9.99 0.44 7.47
CA PHE A 119 8.85 -0.38 7.94
C PHE A 119 9.24 -1.55 8.83
N SER A 120 10.53 -1.88 8.89
CA SER A 120 11.03 -3.03 9.66
C SER A 120 11.98 -2.59 10.78
N TYR A 121 11.84 -3.20 11.94
CA TYR A 121 12.77 -3.05 13.07
C TYR A 121 13.91 -4.09 13.09
N LYS A 122 14.00 -4.94 12.05
CA LYS A 122 15.05 -5.96 11.95
C LYS A 122 16.45 -5.38 11.69
N GLN A 123 16.50 -4.20 11.12
CA GLN A 123 17.72 -3.46 10.83
C GLN A 123 17.53 -2.02 11.26
N ASP A 124 18.60 -1.40 11.79
CA ASP A 124 18.57 0.02 12.08
C ASP A 124 18.51 0.83 10.79
N ALA A 125 17.47 1.63 10.65
CA ALA A 125 17.15 2.34 9.42
C ALA A 125 16.41 3.66 9.72
N PRO A 126 16.37 4.61 8.77
CA PRO A 126 15.60 5.84 8.94
C PRO A 126 14.14 5.56 9.31
N LEU A 127 13.59 6.30 10.26
CA LEU A 127 12.19 6.19 10.67
C LEU A 127 11.32 6.94 9.65
N ASP A 128 11.20 6.38 8.45
CA ASP A 128 10.45 6.96 7.33
C ASP A 128 9.00 6.49 7.32
N MET A 129 8.72 5.24 6.97
CA MET A 129 7.41 4.59 6.90
C MET A 129 6.41 5.22 5.91
N ARG A 130 6.87 6.06 4.98
CA ARG A 130 6.00 6.55 3.90
C ARG A 130 5.80 5.45 2.86
N MET A 131 4.57 5.12 2.54
CA MET A 131 4.27 4.29 1.38
C MET A 131 4.46 5.09 0.08
N ASP A 132 4.02 6.35 0.09
CA ASP A 132 4.28 7.33 -0.96
C ASP A 132 5.49 8.19 -0.56
N GLU A 133 6.64 7.96 -1.20
CA GLU A 133 7.88 8.68 -0.89
C GLU A 133 7.84 10.15 -1.28
N SER A 134 6.88 10.57 -2.13
CA SER A 134 6.65 11.97 -2.48
C SER A 134 5.95 12.76 -1.36
N ALA A 135 5.31 12.06 -0.41
CA ALA A 135 4.69 12.69 0.75
C ALA A 135 5.75 13.36 1.63
N SER A 136 5.43 14.52 2.18
CA SER A 136 6.38 15.33 2.97
C SER A 136 6.51 14.92 4.43
N TYR A 137 5.62 14.02 4.94
CA TYR A 137 5.50 13.74 6.36
C TYR A 137 5.87 12.28 6.67
N THR A 138 7.01 12.10 7.34
CA THR A 138 7.54 10.79 7.73
C THR A 138 7.10 10.38 9.14
N ALA A 139 7.31 9.12 9.50
CA ALA A 139 7.11 8.67 10.87
C ALA A 139 8.05 9.40 11.86
N ARG A 140 9.26 9.79 11.40
CA ARG A 140 10.19 10.60 12.18
C ARG A 140 9.58 11.95 12.55
N GLU A 141 9.02 12.68 11.60
CA GLU A 141 8.34 13.95 11.89
C GLU A 141 7.17 13.71 12.84
N LEU A 142 6.37 12.69 12.59
CA LEU A 142 5.22 12.34 13.43
C LEU A 142 5.62 12.16 14.90
N VAL A 143 6.53 11.24 15.19
CA VAL A 143 6.89 10.93 16.59
C VAL A 143 7.58 12.09 17.31
N ASN A 144 8.27 12.97 16.56
CA ASN A 144 8.98 14.11 17.13
C ASN A 144 8.12 15.37 17.28
N THR A 145 6.97 15.48 16.58
CA THR A 145 6.22 16.77 16.53
C THR A 145 4.81 16.68 17.11
N VAL A 146 4.11 15.54 16.99
CA VAL A 146 2.71 15.47 17.45
C VAL A 146 2.61 15.57 18.99
N SER A 147 1.46 16.05 19.47
CA SER A 147 1.21 16.14 20.91
C SER A 147 1.16 14.77 21.57
N TYR A 148 1.33 14.72 22.89
CA TYR A 148 1.16 13.49 23.65
C TYR A 148 -0.22 12.86 23.44
N GLU A 149 -1.27 13.67 23.46
CA GLU A 149 -2.65 13.17 23.30
C GLU A 149 -2.86 12.56 21.91
N GLU A 150 -2.32 13.19 20.89
CA GLU A 150 -2.41 12.68 19.51
C GLU A 150 -1.58 11.41 19.34
N LEU A 151 -0.35 11.36 19.85
CA LEU A 151 0.48 10.16 19.79
C LEU A 151 -0.16 8.98 20.53
N LYS A 152 -0.73 9.24 21.71
CA LYS A 152 -1.49 8.25 22.45
C LYS A 152 -2.70 7.74 21.68
N ARG A 153 -3.44 8.65 21.03
CA ARG A 153 -4.59 8.32 20.20
C ARG A 153 -4.19 7.41 19.02
N ILE A 154 -3.14 7.79 18.28
CA ILE A 154 -2.61 7.01 17.16
C ILE A 154 -2.23 5.59 17.60
N LEU A 155 -1.47 5.46 18.69
CA LEU A 155 -1.05 4.16 19.20
C LEU A 155 -2.23 3.30 19.67
N TYR A 156 -3.25 3.92 20.26
CA TYR A 156 -4.42 3.22 20.76
C TYR A 156 -5.40 2.83 19.66
N GLU A 157 -5.81 3.81 18.82
CA GLU A 157 -6.86 3.60 17.82
C GLU A 157 -6.37 2.82 16.60
N TYR A 158 -5.14 3.07 16.13
CA TYR A 158 -4.60 2.44 14.92
C TYR A 158 -3.62 1.31 15.22
N GLY A 159 -2.94 1.38 16.36
CA GLY A 159 -2.00 0.34 16.79
C GLY A 159 -2.60 -0.70 17.73
N GLU A 160 -3.83 -0.50 18.20
CA GLU A 160 -4.49 -1.35 19.23
C GLU A 160 -3.63 -1.56 20.46
N GLU A 161 -2.74 -0.60 20.76
CA GLU A 161 -1.72 -0.73 21.81
C GLU A 161 -2.30 -0.39 23.19
N ARG A 162 -2.33 -1.38 24.06
CA ARG A 162 -2.90 -1.24 25.44
C ARG A 162 -2.09 -0.28 26.31
N TYR A 163 -0.79 -0.18 26.08
CA TYR A 163 0.12 0.69 26.82
C TYR A 163 0.37 2.03 26.12
N ALA A 164 -0.48 2.41 25.16
CA ALA A 164 -0.36 3.63 24.35
C ALA A 164 -0.02 4.88 25.17
N SER A 165 -0.67 5.05 26.33
CA SER A 165 -0.40 6.17 27.25
C SER A 165 1.03 6.17 27.78
N ALA A 166 1.53 5.02 28.23
CA ALA A 166 2.88 4.90 28.78
C ALA A 166 3.95 5.07 27.70
N ILE A 167 3.72 4.49 26.52
CA ILE A 167 4.61 4.59 25.37
C ILE A 167 4.67 6.05 24.87
N ALA A 168 3.52 6.68 24.65
CA ALA A 168 3.46 8.08 24.22
C ALA A 168 4.16 9.02 25.22
N LYS A 169 3.97 8.82 26.52
CA LYS A 169 4.65 9.58 27.58
C LYS A 169 6.17 9.41 27.50
N LYS A 170 6.63 8.19 27.26
CA LYS A 170 8.06 7.87 27.19
C LYS A 170 8.70 8.50 25.96
N ILE A 171 8.04 8.41 24.78
CA ILE A 171 8.48 9.05 23.54
C ILE A 171 8.56 10.57 23.73
N CYS A 172 7.50 11.20 24.26
CA CYS A 172 7.48 12.65 24.49
C CYS A 172 8.56 13.12 25.47
N ALA A 173 8.89 12.34 26.47
CA ALA A 173 9.98 12.66 27.37
C ALA A 173 11.35 12.50 26.69
N TYR A 174 11.55 11.41 25.95
CA TYR A 174 12.83 11.11 25.30
C TYR A 174 13.17 12.13 24.22
N ARG A 175 12.22 12.51 23.37
CA ARG A 175 12.45 13.47 22.27
C ARG A 175 12.79 14.89 22.72
N THR A 176 12.57 15.22 24.00
CA THR A 176 12.99 16.50 24.60
C THR A 176 14.51 16.59 24.67
N ASP A 177 15.19 15.49 24.94
CA ASP A 177 16.63 15.42 25.09
C ASP A 177 17.32 14.97 23.78
N CYS A 178 16.70 14.08 23.03
CA CYS A 178 17.21 13.52 21.79
C CYS A 178 16.07 13.18 20.81
N LEU A 179 16.15 13.71 19.60
CA LEU A 179 15.18 13.36 18.56
C LEU A 179 15.32 11.89 18.14
N LEU A 180 14.19 11.29 17.82
CA LEU A 180 14.12 9.92 17.29
C LEU A 180 14.38 9.96 15.78
N TYR A 181 15.38 9.23 15.31
CA TYR A 181 15.80 9.25 13.90
C TYR A 181 15.65 7.89 13.21
N THR A 182 15.77 6.79 13.97
CA THR A 182 15.80 5.44 13.43
C THR A 182 14.78 4.53 14.11
N SER A 183 14.50 3.41 13.46
CA SER A 183 13.57 2.40 13.95
C SER A 183 14.05 1.75 15.28
N ASP A 184 15.36 1.63 15.48
CA ASP A 184 15.91 1.07 16.72
C ASP A 184 15.77 2.03 17.90
N ALA A 185 15.80 3.33 17.69
CA ALA A 185 15.58 4.35 18.71
C ALA A 185 14.11 4.47 19.15
N ALA A 186 13.18 4.01 18.34
CA ALA A 186 11.74 4.10 18.61
C ALA A 186 11.23 2.93 19.42
#